data_b417f0298415433895f0c66b9357d32d
#
_entry.id   b417f0298415433895f0c66b9357d32d
#
_cell.length_a   1.000
_cell.length_b   1.000
_cell.length_c   1.000
_cell.angle_alpha   90.00
_cell.angle_beta   90.00
_cell.angle_gamma   90.00
#
_symmetry.space_group_name_H-M   'P 1'
#
loop_
_entity.id
_entity.type
_entity.pdbx_description
1 polymer ?
#
loop_
_entity_poly.entity_id
_entity_poly.type
_entity_poly.pdbx_seq_one_letter_code
_entity_poly.pdbx_strand_id
1 'polypeptide(L)'
;LVGFIQQNNGSLTLDDFKNYKVISRPVKNVTYRGIELYSIGAPASGSISLNILKIMEQYNLADSDNVNLTSHRFAEAMRFGYGARAELGDPEFVRDLDKFEAHLLDDVYAKQTKEHISDEHTLPVREYDPKGVELPESHGTSHIVTADQSGMATSLTTTVNLLFGAQIMEPSSGIILCVCSRSYETKIVPRIWQFAV
;
A
#
# COMPACT_ATOMS: atom_id res chain seq x y z
N LEU A 1 25.15 -14.43 -5.85
CA LEU A 1 23.73 -14.09 -6.02
C LEU A 1 23.38 -13.91 -7.51
N VAL A 2 23.99 -12.97 -8.28
CA VAL A 2 23.66 -12.73 -9.69
C VAL A 2 23.75 -14.01 -10.54
N GLY A 3 24.86 -14.74 -10.44
CA GLY A 3 25.04 -16.02 -11.18
C GLY A 3 23.95 -17.05 -10.83
N PHE A 4 23.55 -17.14 -9.56
CA PHE A 4 22.47 -18.01 -9.12
C PHE A 4 21.11 -17.58 -9.72
N ILE A 5 20.82 -16.28 -9.72
CA ILE A 5 19.59 -15.72 -10.34
C ILE A 5 19.53 -16.09 -11.83
N GLN A 6 20.62 -15.88 -12.56
CA GLN A 6 20.70 -16.17 -14.01
C GLN A 6 20.60 -17.65 -14.34
N GLN A 7 21.20 -18.52 -13.50
CA GLN A 7 21.05 -19.99 -13.64
C GLN A 7 19.60 -20.46 -13.43
N ASN A 8 18.79 -19.69 -12.72
CA ASN A 8 17.38 -19.95 -12.49
C ASN A 8 16.46 -19.09 -13.39
N ASN A 9 16.93 -18.72 -14.58
CA ASN A 9 16.20 -17.95 -15.59
C ASN A 9 15.80 -16.54 -15.15
N GLY A 10 16.46 -15.95 -14.14
CA GLY A 10 16.27 -14.57 -13.77
C GLY A 10 17.10 -13.63 -14.67
N SER A 11 16.61 -12.41 -14.84
CA SER A 11 17.22 -11.42 -15.76
C SER A 11 18.14 -10.41 -15.08
N LEU A 12 18.24 -10.40 -13.73
CA LEU A 12 19.05 -9.42 -13.01
C LEU A 12 20.54 -9.55 -13.32
N THR A 13 21.17 -8.41 -13.50
CA THR A 13 22.60 -8.26 -13.77
C THR A 13 23.33 -7.61 -12.59
N LEU A 14 24.66 -7.61 -12.63
CA LEU A 14 25.46 -6.90 -11.64
C LEU A 14 25.26 -5.38 -11.74
N ASP A 15 24.98 -4.87 -12.92
CA ASP A 15 24.77 -3.45 -13.13
C ASP A 15 23.43 -2.98 -12.54
N ASP A 16 22.41 -3.83 -12.53
CA ASP A 16 21.14 -3.54 -11.82
C ASP A 16 21.39 -3.32 -10.33
N PHE A 17 22.22 -4.17 -9.71
CA PHE A 17 22.60 -4.00 -8.30
C PHE A 17 23.45 -2.75 -8.05
N LYS A 18 24.41 -2.44 -8.94
CA LYS A 18 25.27 -1.25 -8.81
C LYS A 18 24.49 0.06 -9.00
N ASN A 19 23.50 0.04 -9.88
CA ASN A 19 22.71 1.22 -10.22
C ASN A 19 21.51 1.42 -9.29
N TYR A 20 21.23 0.46 -8.40
CA TYR A 20 20.16 0.61 -7.42
C TYR A 20 20.41 1.79 -6.49
N LYS A 21 19.39 2.61 -6.30
CA LYS A 21 19.40 3.75 -5.38
C LYS A 21 18.19 3.71 -4.48
N VAL A 22 18.44 3.93 -3.20
CA VAL A 22 17.36 4.16 -2.24
C VAL A 22 16.77 5.55 -2.49
N ILE A 23 15.44 5.63 -2.59
CA ILE A 23 14.72 6.89 -2.78
C ILE A 23 14.07 7.27 -1.45
N SER A 24 14.44 8.43 -0.92
CA SER A 24 13.77 9.04 0.22
C SER A 24 12.63 9.92 -0.28
N ARG A 25 11.42 9.72 0.25
CA ARG A 25 10.23 10.49 -0.11
C ARG A 25 9.65 11.20 1.12
N PRO A 26 9.00 12.35 0.93
CA PRO A 26 8.28 13.02 2.01
C PRO A 26 7.19 12.11 2.60
N VAL A 27 7.02 12.16 3.91
CA VAL A 27 5.92 11.47 4.58
C VAL A 27 4.59 12.16 4.28
N LYS A 28 3.51 11.40 4.31
CA LYS A 28 2.13 11.89 4.32
C LYS A 28 1.64 11.93 5.76
N ASN A 29 0.85 12.94 6.10
CA ASN A 29 0.27 13.04 7.43
C ASN A 29 -1.17 13.54 7.39
N VAL A 30 -1.91 13.19 8.40
CA VAL A 30 -3.27 13.69 8.69
C VAL A 30 -3.45 13.83 10.19
N THR A 31 -4.33 14.71 10.60
CA THR A 31 -4.85 14.69 11.96
C THR A 31 -6.05 13.76 12.02
N TYR A 32 -6.05 12.81 12.95
CA TYR A 32 -7.16 11.91 13.24
C TYR A 32 -7.53 12.03 14.71
N ARG A 33 -8.72 12.56 15.01
CA ARG A 33 -9.21 12.74 16.39
C ARG A 33 -8.23 13.49 17.31
N GLY A 34 -7.56 14.49 16.76
CA GLY A 34 -6.58 15.32 17.48
C GLY A 34 -5.18 14.70 17.60
N ILE A 35 -4.94 13.54 16.98
CA ILE A 35 -3.64 12.86 16.94
C ILE A 35 -3.06 12.97 15.54
N GLU A 36 -1.82 13.43 15.42
CA GLU A 36 -1.10 13.43 14.15
C GLU A 36 -0.65 12.01 13.78
N LEU A 37 -1.07 11.57 12.60
CA LEU A 37 -0.68 10.29 12.03
C LEU A 37 0.23 10.51 10.83
N TYR A 38 1.30 9.75 10.77
CA TYR A 38 2.27 9.80 9.69
C TYR A 38 2.33 8.46 8.97
N SER A 39 2.47 8.49 7.64
CA SER A 39 2.65 7.30 6.84
C SER A 39 3.40 7.63 5.55
N ILE A 40 3.74 6.59 4.79
CA ILE A 40 4.43 6.74 3.51
C ILE A 40 3.41 6.90 2.38
N GLY A 41 3.77 7.71 1.37
CA GLY A 41 3.00 7.85 0.15
C GLY A 41 3.33 6.80 -0.90
N ALA A 42 2.84 7.04 -2.12
CA ALA A 42 3.13 6.20 -3.28
C ALA A 42 4.65 5.99 -3.48
N PRO A 43 5.05 4.79 -3.90
CA PRO A 43 4.28 3.66 -4.41
C PRO A 43 3.68 2.75 -3.33
N ALA A 44 3.89 3.05 -2.06
CA ALA A 44 3.27 2.32 -0.95
C ALA A 44 1.84 2.83 -0.68
N SER A 45 1.09 2.12 0.14
CA SER A 45 -0.34 2.37 0.36
C SER A 45 -0.64 3.10 1.68
N GLY A 46 0.34 3.82 2.24
CA GLY A 46 0.13 4.52 3.51
C GLY A 46 -0.92 5.62 3.43
N SER A 47 -0.97 6.37 2.33
CA SER A 47 -2.03 7.35 2.08
C SER A 47 -3.43 6.74 2.04
N ILE A 48 -3.56 5.48 1.58
CA ILE A 48 -4.83 4.75 1.61
C ILE A 48 -5.26 4.45 3.05
N SER A 49 -4.34 4.01 3.90
CA SER A 49 -4.64 3.77 5.31
C SER A 49 -5.07 5.05 6.03
N LEU A 50 -4.40 6.17 5.75
CA LEU A 50 -4.77 7.48 6.29
C LEU A 50 -6.14 7.92 5.77
N ASN A 51 -6.44 7.70 4.48
CA ASN A 51 -7.75 8.01 3.89
C ASN A 51 -8.89 7.22 4.58
N ILE A 52 -8.71 5.90 4.78
CA ILE A 52 -9.71 5.08 5.48
C ILE A 52 -9.98 5.64 6.88
N LEU A 53 -8.96 6.05 7.61
CA LEU A 53 -9.11 6.67 8.92
C LEU A 53 -9.85 8.00 8.84
N LYS A 54 -9.54 8.85 7.84
CA LYS A 54 -10.27 10.11 7.61
C LYS A 54 -11.75 9.90 7.30
N ILE A 55 -12.11 8.86 6.55
CA ILE A 55 -13.51 8.48 6.32
C ILE A 55 -14.16 8.05 7.64
N MET A 56 -13.47 7.20 8.42
CA MET A 56 -13.99 6.74 9.72
C MET A 56 -14.11 7.85 10.77
N GLU A 57 -13.30 8.91 10.66
CA GLU A 57 -13.39 10.09 11.53
C GLU A 57 -14.73 10.82 11.37
N GLN A 58 -15.39 10.72 10.21
CA GLN A 58 -16.68 11.34 9.94
C GLN A 58 -17.85 10.66 10.69
N TYR A 59 -17.60 9.54 11.37
CA TYR A 59 -18.59 8.83 12.17
C TYR A 59 -18.35 9.04 13.66
N ASN A 60 -19.45 9.12 14.42
CA ASN A 60 -19.39 9.04 15.88
C ASN A 60 -19.21 7.57 16.29
N LEU A 61 -17.98 7.19 16.64
CA LEU A 61 -17.65 5.82 17.05
C LEU A 61 -17.82 5.61 18.57
N ALA A 62 -18.27 6.64 19.32
CA ALA A 62 -18.53 6.52 20.76
C ALA A 62 -19.84 5.76 21.06
N ASP A 63 -20.72 5.62 20.09
CA ASP A 63 -21.89 4.75 20.17
C ASP A 63 -21.45 3.28 20.08
N SER A 64 -20.92 2.78 21.21
CA SER A 64 -20.42 1.41 21.36
C SER A 64 -21.52 0.33 21.18
N ASP A 65 -22.78 0.74 21.13
CA ASP A 65 -23.92 -0.18 21.10
C ASP A 65 -24.16 -0.83 19.73
N ASN A 66 -23.48 -0.36 18.67
CA ASN A 66 -23.64 -0.93 17.33
C ASN A 66 -22.30 -1.29 16.67
N VAL A 67 -21.60 -2.26 17.28
CA VAL A 67 -20.32 -2.80 16.76
C VAL A 67 -20.46 -3.32 15.33
N ASN A 68 -21.61 -3.94 15.00
CA ASN A 68 -21.86 -4.48 13.66
C ASN A 68 -21.92 -3.37 12.60
N LEU A 69 -22.62 -2.28 12.90
CA LEU A 69 -22.71 -1.12 12.00
C LEU A 69 -21.35 -0.44 11.84
N THR A 70 -20.59 -0.27 12.91
CA THR A 70 -19.23 0.28 12.85
C THR A 70 -18.31 -0.60 12.01
N SER A 71 -18.39 -1.91 12.15
CA SER A 71 -17.63 -2.88 11.36
C SER A 71 -18.02 -2.82 9.88
N HIS A 72 -19.33 -2.70 9.58
CA HIS A 72 -19.81 -2.52 8.21
C HIS A 72 -19.27 -1.22 7.61
N ARG A 73 -19.38 -0.08 8.28
CA ARG A 73 -18.86 1.21 7.82
C ARG A 73 -17.34 1.17 7.57
N PHE A 74 -16.61 0.49 8.44
CA PHE A 74 -15.18 0.30 8.28
C PHE A 74 -14.87 -0.57 7.04
N ALA A 75 -15.59 -1.65 6.83
CA ALA A 75 -15.45 -2.48 5.63
C ALA A 75 -15.76 -1.69 4.34
N GLU A 76 -16.81 -0.85 4.37
CA GLU A 76 -17.14 0.03 3.24
C GLU A 76 -16.05 1.08 2.97
N ALA A 77 -15.52 1.73 4.02
CA ALA A 77 -14.40 2.65 3.89
C ALA A 77 -13.15 1.96 3.31
N MET A 78 -12.88 0.71 3.73
CA MET A 78 -11.83 -0.10 3.14
C MET A 78 -12.04 -0.38 1.65
N ARG A 79 -13.27 -0.64 1.20
CA ARG A 79 -13.59 -0.86 -0.22
C ARG A 79 -13.26 0.37 -1.07
N PHE A 80 -13.66 1.57 -0.62
CA PHE A 80 -13.25 2.83 -1.27
C PHE A 80 -11.73 3.00 -1.27
N GLY A 81 -11.08 2.70 -0.16
CA GLY A 81 -9.62 2.71 -0.05
C GLY A 81 -8.96 1.75 -1.05
N TYR A 82 -9.50 0.53 -1.23
CA TYR A 82 -8.97 -0.44 -2.20
C TYR A 82 -9.17 0.01 -3.66
N GLY A 83 -10.30 0.62 -4.01
CA GLY A 83 -10.51 1.22 -5.31
C GLY A 83 -9.48 2.34 -5.58
N ALA A 84 -9.29 3.24 -4.62
CA ALA A 84 -8.28 4.28 -4.73
C ALA A 84 -6.84 3.72 -4.80
N ARG A 85 -6.55 2.62 -4.09
CA ARG A 85 -5.25 1.94 -4.14
C ARG A 85 -4.87 1.46 -5.52
N ALA A 86 -5.84 1.02 -6.32
CA ALA A 86 -5.59 0.55 -7.68
C ALA A 86 -5.01 1.64 -8.60
N GLU A 87 -5.22 2.91 -8.27
CA GLU A 87 -4.65 4.06 -8.98
C GLU A 87 -3.22 4.43 -8.57
N LEU A 88 -2.71 3.85 -7.46
CA LEU A 88 -1.34 4.12 -7.00
C LEU A 88 -0.33 3.37 -7.87
N GLY A 89 0.83 3.98 -8.03
CA GLY A 89 1.97 3.40 -8.72
C GLY A 89 3.25 4.12 -8.35
N ASP A 90 4.35 3.78 -9.01
CA ASP A 90 5.60 4.48 -8.77
C ASP A 90 5.53 5.89 -9.35
N PRO A 91 5.82 6.95 -8.56
CA PRO A 91 5.81 8.35 -9.00
C PRO A 91 6.74 8.65 -10.19
N GLU A 92 7.73 7.81 -10.46
CA GLU A 92 8.55 7.95 -11.67
C GLU A 92 7.80 7.61 -12.96
N PHE A 93 6.75 6.79 -12.87
CA PHE A 93 5.99 6.28 -14.02
C PHE A 93 4.54 6.76 -14.06
N VAL A 94 3.96 7.13 -12.91
CA VAL A 94 2.58 7.60 -12.80
C VAL A 94 2.58 9.08 -12.44
N ARG A 95 1.98 9.88 -13.31
CA ARG A 95 1.92 11.35 -13.13
C ARG A 95 0.85 11.75 -12.12
N ASP A 96 1.02 12.93 -11.51
CA ASP A 96 0.05 13.60 -10.65
C ASP A 96 -0.34 12.82 -9.39
N LEU A 97 0.43 11.80 -8.97
CA LEU A 97 0.17 11.04 -7.75
C LEU A 97 0.13 11.91 -6.50
N ASP A 98 0.99 12.93 -6.39
CA ASP A 98 0.98 13.84 -5.24
C ASP A 98 -0.35 14.59 -5.11
N LYS A 99 -0.95 15.01 -6.23
CA LYS A 99 -2.27 15.65 -6.24
C LYS A 99 -3.38 14.66 -5.90
N PHE A 100 -3.27 13.44 -6.42
CA PHE A 100 -4.22 12.36 -6.12
C PHE A 100 -4.18 12.00 -4.64
N GLU A 101 -3.00 11.79 -4.06
CA GLU A 101 -2.85 11.50 -2.63
C GLU A 101 -3.33 12.68 -1.76
N ALA A 102 -3.01 13.93 -2.14
CA ALA A 102 -3.51 15.10 -1.43
C ALA A 102 -5.05 15.15 -1.44
N HIS A 103 -5.68 14.82 -2.56
CA HIS A 103 -7.14 14.73 -2.66
C HIS A 103 -7.71 13.62 -1.76
N LEU A 104 -7.09 12.45 -1.71
CA LEU A 104 -7.53 11.35 -0.83
C LEU A 104 -7.47 11.72 0.66
N LEU A 105 -6.52 12.58 1.05
CA LEU A 105 -6.30 12.98 2.45
C LEU A 105 -7.11 14.23 2.85
N ASP A 106 -7.88 14.79 1.92
CA ASP A 106 -8.72 15.96 2.16
C ASP A 106 -10.00 15.60 2.93
N ASP A 107 -10.37 16.45 3.90
CA ASP A 107 -11.57 16.27 4.71
C ASP A 107 -12.87 16.32 3.89
N VAL A 108 -12.88 17.10 2.81
CA VAL A 108 -14.04 17.20 1.91
C VAL A 108 -14.25 15.87 1.19
N TYR A 109 -13.16 15.26 0.69
CA TYR A 109 -13.23 13.93 0.07
C TYR A 109 -13.71 12.86 1.06
N ALA A 110 -13.16 12.86 2.27
CA ALA A 110 -13.57 11.91 3.31
C ALA A 110 -15.06 12.04 3.66
N LYS A 111 -15.58 13.27 3.75
CA LYS A 111 -16.99 13.54 3.99
C LYS A 111 -17.86 13.08 2.81
N GLN A 112 -17.49 13.37 1.59
CA GLN A 112 -18.21 12.93 0.40
C GLN A 112 -18.25 11.41 0.31
N THR A 113 -17.14 10.74 0.56
CA THR A 113 -17.08 9.27 0.58
C THR A 113 -18.00 8.69 1.66
N LYS A 114 -17.99 9.28 2.86
CA LYS A 114 -18.91 8.88 3.94
C LYS A 114 -20.37 9.02 3.54
N GLU A 115 -20.73 10.06 2.78
CA GLU A 115 -22.11 10.28 2.29
C GLU A 115 -22.55 9.24 1.25
N HIS A 116 -21.61 8.62 0.53
CA HIS A 116 -21.88 7.52 -0.39
C HIS A 116 -22.05 6.16 0.31
N ILE A 117 -21.47 5.96 1.49
CA ILE A 117 -21.56 4.70 2.24
C ILE A 117 -23.01 4.52 2.74
N SER A 118 -23.62 3.38 2.37
CA SER A 118 -24.91 2.96 2.91
C SER A 118 -24.71 2.20 4.21
N ASP A 119 -25.53 2.48 5.23
CA ASP A 119 -25.55 1.71 6.49
C ASP A 119 -26.25 0.35 6.36
N GLU A 120 -26.99 0.11 5.27
CA GLU A 120 -27.88 -1.05 5.12
C GLU A 120 -27.32 -2.10 4.15
N HIS A 121 -26.47 -1.71 3.19
CA HIS A 121 -25.98 -2.61 2.17
C HIS A 121 -24.64 -2.15 1.55
N THR A 122 -23.94 -3.09 0.97
CA THR A 122 -22.72 -2.86 0.18
C THR A 122 -23.09 -2.36 -1.22
N LEU A 123 -22.33 -1.40 -1.73
CA LEU A 123 -22.51 -0.84 -3.07
C LEU A 123 -22.00 -1.80 -4.17
N PRO A 124 -22.42 -1.63 -5.44
CA PRO A 124 -21.80 -2.30 -6.57
C PRO A 124 -20.32 -1.94 -6.71
N VAL A 125 -19.48 -2.88 -7.18
CA VAL A 125 -18.02 -2.70 -7.30
C VAL A 125 -17.63 -1.42 -8.04
N ARG A 126 -18.34 -1.06 -9.09
CA ARG A 126 -18.10 0.16 -9.87
C ARG A 126 -18.19 1.47 -9.08
N GLU A 127 -18.87 1.47 -7.94
CA GLU A 127 -18.96 2.65 -7.07
C GLU A 127 -17.67 2.83 -6.27
N TYR A 128 -16.94 1.75 -5.97
CA TYR A 128 -15.65 1.79 -5.29
C TYR A 128 -14.49 1.93 -6.25
N ASP A 129 -14.57 1.32 -7.42
CA ASP A 129 -13.57 1.32 -8.49
C ASP A 129 -14.21 1.73 -9.83
N PRO A 130 -14.49 3.04 -10.02
CA PRO A 130 -15.15 3.53 -11.24
C PRO A 130 -14.31 3.37 -12.50
N LYS A 131 -12.99 3.18 -12.36
CA LYS A 131 -12.07 2.97 -13.49
C LYS A 131 -11.86 1.51 -13.85
N GLY A 132 -12.30 0.57 -13.00
CA GLY A 132 -12.15 -0.86 -13.22
C GLY A 132 -10.69 -1.32 -13.29
N VAL A 133 -9.80 -0.69 -12.50
CA VAL A 133 -8.36 -1.01 -12.48
C VAL A 133 -7.97 -1.92 -11.32
N GLU A 134 -8.94 -2.42 -10.57
CA GLU A 134 -8.72 -3.32 -9.44
C GLU A 134 -7.94 -4.56 -9.86
N LEU A 135 -6.91 -4.90 -9.08
CA LEU A 135 -6.17 -6.15 -9.25
C LEU A 135 -6.88 -7.26 -8.47
N PRO A 136 -7.26 -8.37 -9.13
CA PRO A 136 -8.05 -9.44 -8.50
C PRO A 136 -7.31 -10.22 -7.40
N GLU A 137 -5.98 -10.11 -7.33
CA GLU A 137 -5.15 -10.86 -6.37
C GLU A 137 -4.42 -9.91 -5.40
N SER A 138 -4.60 -10.16 -4.10
CA SER A 138 -3.85 -9.50 -3.03
C SER A 138 -2.77 -10.45 -2.50
N HIS A 139 -1.53 -9.97 -2.44
CA HIS A 139 -0.39 -10.72 -1.93
C HIS A 139 -0.06 -10.28 -0.50
N GLY A 140 0.50 -11.21 0.29
CA GLY A 140 0.92 -10.95 1.66
C GLY A 140 2.15 -10.04 1.76
N THR A 141 2.30 -9.41 2.92
CA THR A 141 3.40 -8.51 3.23
C THR A 141 3.72 -8.63 4.71
N SER A 142 4.98 -8.42 5.10
CA SER A 142 5.40 -8.37 6.50
C SER A 142 5.59 -6.93 6.94
N HIS A 143 5.14 -6.64 8.17
CA HIS A 143 5.32 -5.34 8.79
C HIS A 143 5.95 -5.52 10.18
N ILE A 144 7.00 -4.75 10.48
CA ILE A 144 7.76 -4.80 11.71
C ILE A 144 7.81 -3.41 12.30
N VAL A 145 7.48 -3.29 13.58
CA VAL A 145 7.57 -2.04 14.34
C VAL A 145 8.47 -2.27 15.54
N THR A 146 9.39 -1.35 15.77
CA THR A 146 10.24 -1.34 16.95
C THR A 146 10.25 0.04 17.58
N ALA A 147 10.40 0.10 18.90
CA ALA A 147 10.60 1.34 19.63
C ALA A 147 11.65 1.14 20.72
N ASP A 148 12.45 2.16 20.99
CA ASP A 148 13.45 2.16 22.04
C ASP A 148 13.06 3.03 23.24
N GLN A 149 13.93 3.04 24.28
CA GLN A 149 13.69 3.81 25.50
C GLN A 149 13.73 5.33 25.28
N SER A 150 14.36 5.81 24.21
CA SER A 150 14.39 7.25 23.87
C SER A 150 13.10 7.72 23.18
N GLY A 151 12.20 6.79 22.83
CA GLY A 151 10.99 7.07 22.08
C GLY A 151 11.21 7.04 20.56
N MET A 152 12.40 6.65 20.09
CA MET A 152 12.64 6.45 18.66
C MET A 152 11.91 5.18 18.21
N ALA A 153 11.12 5.30 17.15
CA ALA A 153 10.38 4.19 16.58
C ALA A 153 10.74 3.98 15.11
N THR A 154 10.80 2.72 14.70
CA THR A 154 10.99 2.33 13.30
C THR A 154 9.80 1.48 12.87
N SER A 155 9.27 1.77 11.69
CA SER A 155 8.16 1.05 11.07
C SER A 155 8.62 0.61 9.68
N LEU A 156 8.72 -0.68 9.47
CA LEU A 156 9.27 -1.29 8.25
C LEU A 156 8.26 -2.23 7.62
N THR A 157 7.98 -2.01 6.34
CA THR A 157 7.16 -2.92 5.53
C THR A 157 8.04 -3.57 4.47
N THR A 158 8.00 -4.90 4.38
CA THR A 158 8.77 -5.67 3.40
C THR A 158 7.96 -6.80 2.81
N THR A 159 8.23 -7.17 1.57
CA THR A 159 7.54 -8.26 0.90
C THR A 159 8.45 -8.95 -0.11
N VAL A 160 8.21 -10.24 -0.33
CA VAL A 160 8.72 -10.99 -1.47
C VAL A 160 7.63 -11.21 -2.53
N ASN A 161 6.52 -10.47 -2.42
CA ASN A 161 5.32 -10.45 -3.24
C ASN A 161 4.44 -11.70 -3.07
N LEU A 162 4.73 -12.82 -3.72
CA LEU A 162 3.99 -14.08 -3.58
C LEU A 162 4.45 -14.90 -2.37
N LEU A 163 3.73 -15.96 -2.03
CA LEU A 163 4.10 -16.91 -0.99
C LEU A 163 5.49 -17.48 -1.29
N PHE A 164 6.46 -17.21 -0.42
CA PHE A 164 7.88 -17.48 -0.63
C PHE A 164 8.47 -16.90 -1.93
N GLY A 165 7.92 -15.79 -2.42
CA GLY A 165 8.42 -15.08 -3.59
C GLY A 165 8.51 -15.98 -4.82
N ALA A 166 9.68 -16.07 -5.44
CA ALA A 166 9.94 -16.94 -6.57
C ALA A 166 10.06 -18.43 -6.19
N GLN A 167 9.89 -18.77 -4.91
CA GLN A 167 10.12 -20.10 -4.34
C GLN A 167 11.55 -20.62 -4.56
N ILE A 168 12.49 -19.70 -4.69
CA ILE A 168 13.92 -19.95 -4.87
C ILE A 168 14.67 -19.20 -3.78
N MET A 169 15.53 -19.89 -3.07
CA MET A 169 16.43 -19.33 -2.06
C MET A 169 17.88 -19.52 -2.53
N GLU A 170 18.65 -18.44 -2.50
CA GLU A 170 20.09 -18.53 -2.79
C GLU A 170 20.81 -19.17 -1.60
N PRO A 171 21.48 -20.35 -1.80
CA PRO A 171 21.92 -21.20 -0.68
C PRO A 171 23.01 -20.58 0.20
N SER A 172 23.88 -19.72 -0.34
CA SER A 172 25.00 -19.15 0.41
C SER A 172 24.60 -17.96 1.27
N SER A 173 23.58 -17.22 0.88
CA SER A 173 23.09 -16.04 1.61
C SER A 173 21.78 -16.27 2.35
N GLY A 174 21.03 -17.32 2.01
CA GLY A 174 19.68 -17.56 2.54
C GLY A 174 18.61 -16.59 2.00
N ILE A 175 18.93 -15.78 0.98
CA ILE A 175 18.01 -14.81 0.43
C ILE A 175 16.94 -15.50 -0.41
N ILE A 176 15.68 -15.31 -0.03
CA ILE A 176 14.52 -15.71 -0.83
C ILE A 176 14.29 -14.64 -1.90
N LEU A 177 14.23 -15.07 -3.16
CA LEU A 177 14.08 -14.14 -4.29
C LEU A 177 12.62 -13.72 -4.45
N CYS A 178 12.42 -12.41 -4.70
CA CYS A 178 11.11 -11.84 -4.98
C CYS A 178 10.60 -12.21 -6.37
N VAL A 179 9.30 -12.46 -6.52
CA VAL A 179 8.63 -12.43 -7.82
C VAL A 179 8.04 -11.04 -8.02
N CYS A 180 8.83 -10.15 -8.58
CA CYS A 180 8.38 -8.79 -8.85
C CYS A 180 7.68 -8.61 -10.20
N SER A 181 7.50 -9.68 -11.00
CA SER A 181 6.70 -9.62 -12.23
C SER A 181 6.25 -11.00 -12.69
N ARG A 182 5.06 -11.37 -12.32
CA ARG A 182 4.20 -12.23 -13.14
C ARG A 182 2.89 -11.46 -13.39
N SER A 183 3.00 -10.29 -13.98
CA SER A 183 1.84 -9.63 -14.55
C SER A 183 2.04 -9.56 -16.05
N TYR A 184 1.25 -10.33 -16.74
CA TYR A 184 0.82 -10.20 -18.13
C TYR A 184 1.68 -9.32 -19.04
N GLU A 185 2.34 -10.00 -19.99
CA GLU A 185 2.82 -9.48 -21.27
C GLU A 185 2.76 -7.97 -21.47
N THR A 186 3.81 -7.27 -21.12
CA THR A 186 4.47 -6.21 -21.88
C THR A 186 5.45 -5.44 -20.98
N LYS A 187 6.75 -5.59 -21.32
CA LYS A 187 7.91 -4.82 -20.83
C LYS A 187 8.18 -4.90 -19.31
N ILE A 188 9.00 -5.86 -18.97
CA ILE A 188 9.66 -6.04 -17.66
C ILE A 188 10.49 -4.79 -17.35
N VAL A 189 10.05 -4.03 -16.36
CA VAL A 189 10.92 -3.09 -15.65
C VAL A 189 11.29 -3.79 -14.34
N PRO A 190 12.59 -3.99 -14.03
CA PRO A 190 13.01 -4.61 -12.78
C PRO A 190 12.61 -3.69 -11.62
N ARG A 191 11.61 -4.06 -10.85
CA ARG A 191 11.34 -3.41 -9.56
C ARG A 191 12.21 -4.07 -8.51
N ILE A 192 13.29 -3.40 -8.15
CA ILE A 192 14.18 -3.77 -7.08
C ILE A 192 13.57 -3.22 -5.78
N TRP A 193 13.37 -4.09 -4.80
CA TRP A 193 13.12 -3.87 -3.36
C TRP A 193 12.70 -2.45 -2.93
N GLN A 194 11.48 -2.29 -2.46
CA GLN A 194 11.09 -1.09 -1.73
C GLN A 194 11.26 -1.35 -0.22
N PHE A 195 12.27 -0.73 0.34
CA PHE A 195 12.35 -0.51 1.78
C PHE A 195 11.74 0.85 2.05
N ALA A 196 10.69 0.91 2.87
CA ALA A 196 10.19 2.14 3.43
C ALA A 196 10.65 2.20 4.89
N VAL A 197 11.48 3.17 5.21
CA VAL A 197 11.93 3.52 6.58
C VAL A 197 11.14 4.73 7.05
#